data_a7ae27f2f23aa1c5b34f0f5353f6bd1f
#
_entry.id   a7ae27f2f23aa1c5b34f0f5353f6bd1f
#
_cell.length_a   1.000
_cell.length_b   1.000
_cell.length_c   1.000
_cell.angle_alpha   90.00
_cell.angle_beta   90.00
_cell.angle_gamma   90.00
#
_symmetry.space_group_name_H-M   'P 1'
#
loop_
_entity.id
_entity.type
_entity.pdbx_description
1 polymer ?
#
loop_
_entity_poly.entity_id
_entity_poly.type
_entity_poly.pdbx_seq_one_letter_code
_entity_poly.pdbx_strand_id
1 'polypeptide(L)'
;LMTGIAAGFGSVFGTPLAGAIFGLEVLSIGRIRYDALIPCLVGSIVGDIVCRGVGITHHHYDAAVSFTLTPTIFFSVLLVGALFAGASALFAEMTHALQHVGKSLRYSTYLRPMIGGAIVIALTLIAGSQIYNGLGLELIEKSFSLPAQSPSVFLIKIIFTAITLGFGFKGGEVTPLFCIGATLGSAFAGFTNQDPALYAALGFVAVFAGAANTPLACTIMGIELFGSHLAVPIAMACVVAYILSGHRGIYSSQRIDQPKSYASKFDEDTTLKGVWERRNRIRSRYLAVRKSDS
;
A
#
# COMPACT_ATOMS: atom_id res chain seq x y z
N LEU A 1 -8.17 2.65 20.71
CA LEU A 1 -7.37 2.94 19.52
C LEU A 1 -7.75 2.01 18.35
N MET A 2 -7.72 0.69 18.56
CA MET A 2 -8.05 -0.32 17.52
C MET A 2 -9.45 -0.12 16.96
N THR A 3 -10.46 0.10 17.80
CA THR A 3 -11.83 0.41 17.40
C THR A 3 -11.92 1.67 16.53
N GLY A 4 -11.17 2.73 16.90
CA GLY A 4 -11.14 3.97 16.11
C GLY A 4 -10.48 3.76 14.75
N ILE A 5 -9.41 2.95 14.66
CA ILE A 5 -8.79 2.56 13.39
C ILE A 5 -9.76 1.76 12.53
N ALA A 6 -10.45 0.77 13.13
CA ALA A 6 -11.43 -0.06 12.45
C ALA A 6 -12.60 0.78 11.90
N ALA A 7 -13.16 1.66 12.73
CA ALA A 7 -14.26 2.55 12.35
C ALA A 7 -13.85 3.50 11.22
N GLY A 8 -12.66 4.13 11.33
CA GLY A 8 -12.16 5.04 10.31
C GLY A 8 -11.91 4.33 8.97
N PHE A 9 -11.31 3.14 9.00
CA PHE A 9 -11.05 2.37 7.77
C PHE A 9 -12.35 1.91 7.11
N GLY A 10 -13.26 1.30 7.88
CA GLY A 10 -14.54 0.81 7.37
C GLY A 10 -15.40 1.91 6.77
N SER A 11 -15.49 3.07 7.44
CA SER A 11 -16.28 4.21 6.96
C SER A 11 -15.69 4.92 5.75
N VAL A 12 -14.35 5.00 5.64
CA VAL A 12 -13.69 5.67 4.49
C VAL A 12 -13.81 4.85 3.21
N PHE A 13 -13.69 3.53 3.30
CA PHE A 13 -13.66 2.66 2.13
C PHE A 13 -14.98 1.92 1.88
N GLY A 14 -15.96 2.00 2.78
CA GLY A 14 -17.21 1.26 2.67
C GLY A 14 -17.03 -0.25 2.82
N THR A 15 -16.01 -0.67 3.55
CA THR A 15 -15.61 -2.07 3.75
C THR A 15 -15.57 -2.41 5.24
N PRO A 16 -16.74 -2.57 5.89
CA PRO A 16 -16.82 -2.70 7.34
C PRO A 16 -16.15 -3.97 7.89
N LEU A 17 -16.19 -5.10 7.19
CA LEU A 17 -15.50 -6.32 7.65
C LEU A 17 -13.98 -6.17 7.54
N ALA A 18 -13.50 -5.64 6.44
CA ALA A 18 -12.07 -5.34 6.26
C ALA A 18 -11.58 -4.33 7.30
N GLY A 19 -12.36 -3.28 7.58
CA GLY A 19 -12.04 -2.30 8.61
C GLY A 19 -11.88 -2.91 10.00
N ALA A 20 -12.80 -3.82 10.37
CA ALA A 20 -12.71 -4.54 11.63
C ALA A 20 -11.40 -5.35 11.73
N ILE A 21 -11.08 -6.14 10.71
CA ILE A 21 -9.86 -6.96 10.70
C ILE A 21 -8.59 -6.09 10.61
N PHE A 22 -8.64 -4.98 9.85
CA PHE A 22 -7.53 -4.03 9.77
C PHE A 22 -7.16 -3.47 11.16
N GLY A 23 -8.15 -3.09 11.97
CA GLY A 23 -7.91 -2.65 13.34
C GLY A 23 -7.22 -3.68 14.23
N LEU A 24 -7.43 -4.99 13.96
CA LEU A 24 -6.80 -6.09 14.70
C LEU A 24 -5.39 -6.44 14.21
N GLU A 25 -5.12 -6.22 12.92
CA GLU A 25 -3.92 -6.71 12.24
C GLU A 25 -2.83 -5.63 12.13
N VAL A 26 -3.20 -4.34 12.01
CA VAL A 26 -2.27 -3.27 11.65
C VAL A 26 -1.24 -2.90 12.73
N LEU A 27 -1.51 -3.18 14.00
CA LEU A 27 -0.63 -2.76 15.10
C LEU A 27 0.62 -3.61 15.24
N SER A 28 0.54 -4.90 14.90
CA SER A 28 1.63 -5.86 15.11
C SER A 28 1.74 -6.84 13.94
N ILE A 29 2.94 -7.00 13.42
CA ILE A 29 3.23 -8.01 12.40
C ILE A 29 3.27 -9.39 13.07
N GLY A 30 2.52 -10.34 12.53
CA GLY A 30 2.50 -11.73 12.97
C GLY A 30 1.61 -12.02 14.16
N ARG A 31 0.82 -11.04 14.65
CA ARG A 31 -0.11 -11.25 15.76
C ARG A 31 -1.41 -10.49 15.54
N ILE A 32 -2.53 -11.20 15.66
CA ILE A 32 -3.89 -10.65 15.62
C ILE A 32 -4.41 -10.50 17.06
N ARG A 33 -4.98 -9.35 17.37
CA ARG A 33 -5.51 -9.00 18.69
C ARG A 33 -6.99 -9.32 18.77
N TYR A 34 -7.34 -10.60 18.98
CA TYR A 34 -8.73 -11.07 19.11
C TYR A 34 -9.51 -10.49 20.29
N ASP A 35 -8.81 -9.99 21.31
CA ASP A 35 -9.40 -9.28 22.44
C ASP A 35 -10.20 -8.03 22.04
N ALA A 36 -9.84 -7.41 20.90
CA ALA A 36 -10.53 -6.25 20.37
C ALA A 36 -11.53 -6.57 19.22
N LEU A 37 -11.82 -7.85 18.95
CA LEU A 37 -12.65 -8.26 17.80
C LEU A 37 -14.04 -7.61 17.84
N ILE A 38 -14.76 -7.76 18.95
CA ILE A 38 -16.12 -7.22 19.06
C ILE A 38 -16.14 -5.68 18.96
N PRO A 39 -15.33 -4.93 19.72
CA PRO A 39 -15.31 -3.47 19.58
C PRO A 39 -14.90 -3.00 18.18
N CYS A 40 -13.95 -3.67 17.50
CA CYS A 40 -13.54 -3.31 16.15
C CYS A 40 -14.67 -3.59 15.14
N LEU A 41 -15.36 -4.73 15.25
CA LEU A 41 -16.47 -5.07 14.37
C LEU A 41 -17.62 -4.09 14.52
N VAL A 42 -18.05 -3.82 15.75
CA VAL A 42 -19.13 -2.85 16.03
C VAL A 42 -18.73 -1.45 15.56
N GLY A 43 -17.51 -0.99 15.89
CA GLY A 43 -17.03 0.32 15.49
C GLY A 43 -16.98 0.50 13.97
N SER A 44 -16.52 -0.49 13.24
CA SER A 44 -16.42 -0.46 11.79
C SER A 44 -17.79 -0.46 11.11
N ILE A 45 -18.72 -1.34 11.54
CA ILE A 45 -20.08 -1.41 10.99
C ILE A 45 -20.85 -0.12 11.27
N VAL A 46 -20.82 0.36 12.52
CA VAL A 46 -21.51 1.61 12.88
C VAL A 46 -20.90 2.79 12.14
N GLY A 47 -19.58 2.85 11.99
CA GLY A 47 -18.91 3.88 11.22
C GLY A 47 -19.37 3.93 9.76
N ASP A 48 -19.48 2.78 9.09
CA ASP A 48 -19.97 2.70 7.70
C ASP A 48 -21.45 3.09 7.61
N ILE A 49 -22.31 2.59 8.52
CA ILE A 49 -23.74 2.94 8.56
C ILE A 49 -23.93 4.45 8.72
N VAL A 50 -23.21 5.08 9.65
CA VAL A 50 -23.29 6.54 9.86
C VAL A 50 -22.79 7.30 8.63
N CYS A 51 -21.66 6.87 8.03
CA CYS A 51 -21.10 7.48 6.83
C CYS A 51 -22.12 7.48 5.67
N ARG A 52 -22.75 6.35 5.40
CA ARG A 52 -23.82 6.23 4.41
C ARG A 52 -25.07 7.03 4.79
N GLY A 53 -25.41 7.04 6.07
CA GLY A 53 -26.57 7.77 6.60
C GLY A 53 -26.48 9.29 6.42
N VAL A 54 -25.28 9.87 6.40
CA VAL A 54 -25.05 11.29 6.10
C VAL A 54 -24.89 11.57 4.60
N GLY A 55 -25.13 10.58 3.73
CA GLY A 55 -25.18 10.74 2.27
C GLY A 55 -23.84 10.58 1.56
N ILE A 56 -22.80 10.05 2.22
CA ILE A 56 -21.50 9.77 1.57
C ILE A 56 -21.63 8.47 0.79
N THR A 57 -21.29 8.53 -0.49
CA THR A 57 -21.24 7.37 -1.39
C THR A 57 -19.78 6.92 -1.58
N HIS A 58 -19.55 5.61 -1.60
CA HIS A 58 -18.24 5.06 -1.87
C HIS A 58 -18.10 4.75 -3.36
N HIS A 59 -16.87 4.86 -3.87
CA HIS A 59 -16.57 4.48 -5.25
C HIS A 59 -16.72 2.96 -5.40
N HIS A 60 -17.50 2.54 -6.40
CA HIS A 60 -17.58 1.17 -6.85
C HIS A 60 -16.69 0.99 -8.08
N TYR A 61 -15.85 0.00 -8.07
CA TYR A 61 -14.99 -0.34 -9.19
C TYR A 61 -15.52 -1.63 -9.83
N ASP A 62 -15.88 -1.56 -11.09
CA ASP A 62 -16.41 -2.72 -11.81
C ASP A 62 -15.28 -3.70 -12.14
N ALA A 63 -15.10 -4.67 -11.27
CA ALA A 63 -14.27 -5.84 -11.52
C ALA A 63 -15.14 -7.06 -11.89
N ALA A 64 -16.15 -6.84 -12.74
CA ALA A 64 -17.04 -7.90 -13.22
C ALA A 64 -16.28 -8.83 -14.19
N VAL A 65 -15.28 -9.52 -13.67
CA VAL A 65 -14.44 -10.46 -14.45
C VAL A 65 -14.91 -11.87 -14.20
N SER A 66 -15.38 -12.54 -15.24
CA SER A 66 -15.53 -14.00 -15.21
C SER A 66 -14.18 -14.63 -15.49
N PHE A 67 -13.58 -15.28 -14.49
CA PHE A 67 -12.34 -16.02 -14.69
C PHE A 67 -12.46 -17.45 -14.18
N THR A 68 -11.67 -18.34 -14.74
CA THR A 68 -11.50 -19.71 -14.25
C THR A 68 -10.06 -19.85 -13.77
N LEU A 69 -9.87 -20.36 -12.56
CA LEU A 69 -8.52 -20.56 -12.00
C LEU A 69 -7.79 -21.68 -12.77
N THR A 70 -7.12 -21.29 -13.85
CA THR A 70 -6.25 -22.18 -14.63
C THR A 70 -4.83 -22.17 -14.05
N PRO A 71 -3.98 -23.18 -14.33
CA PRO A 71 -2.57 -23.16 -13.93
C PRO A 71 -1.84 -21.89 -14.41
N THR A 72 -2.16 -21.40 -15.60
CA THR A 72 -1.58 -20.15 -16.14
C THR A 72 -1.93 -18.95 -15.26
N ILE A 73 -3.19 -18.78 -14.88
CA ILE A 73 -3.63 -17.69 -13.99
C ILE A 73 -3.00 -17.86 -12.61
N PHE A 74 -2.93 -19.09 -12.09
CA PHE A 74 -2.28 -19.36 -10.80
C PHE A 74 -0.84 -18.85 -10.76
N PHE A 75 -0.01 -19.23 -11.74
CA PHE A 75 1.39 -18.78 -11.80
C PHE A 75 1.52 -17.29 -12.10
N SER A 76 0.66 -16.71 -12.92
CA SER A 76 0.66 -15.28 -13.19
C SER A 76 0.30 -14.45 -11.95
N VAL A 77 -0.62 -14.90 -11.10
CA VAL A 77 -0.96 -14.26 -9.82
C VAL A 77 0.21 -14.31 -8.84
N LEU A 78 0.95 -15.43 -8.78
CA LEU A 78 2.16 -15.51 -7.96
C LEU A 78 3.24 -14.53 -8.45
N LEU A 79 3.46 -14.48 -9.76
CA LEU A 79 4.44 -13.58 -10.38
C LEU A 79 4.09 -12.12 -10.14
N VAL A 80 2.84 -11.72 -10.43
CA VAL A 80 2.41 -10.33 -10.22
C VAL A 80 2.39 -9.97 -8.73
N GLY A 81 2.05 -10.93 -7.84
CA GLY A 81 2.16 -10.76 -6.38
C GLY A 81 3.58 -10.40 -5.93
N ALA A 82 4.60 -10.99 -6.56
CA ALA A 82 5.99 -10.61 -6.33
C ALA A 82 6.31 -9.20 -6.82
N LEU A 83 5.76 -8.77 -7.94
CA LEU A 83 5.87 -7.39 -8.43
C LEU A 83 5.19 -6.40 -7.48
N PHE A 84 4.01 -6.75 -6.96
CA PHE A 84 3.31 -5.94 -5.95
C PHE A 84 4.11 -5.81 -4.65
N ALA A 85 4.79 -6.87 -4.22
CA ALA A 85 5.74 -6.81 -3.11
C ALA A 85 6.89 -5.83 -3.38
N GLY A 86 7.45 -5.87 -4.58
CA GLY A 86 8.50 -4.94 -5.00
C GLY A 86 8.03 -3.48 -4.98
N ALA A 87 6.84 -3.21 -5.52
CA ALA A 87 6.25 -1.86 -5.54
C ALA A 87 5.95 -1.34 -4.12
N SER A 88 5.39 -2.17 -3.24
CA SER A 88 5.12 -1.82 -1.84
C SER A 88 6.41 -1.52 -1.07
N ALA A 89 7.44 -2.34 -1.25
CA ALA A 89 8.74 -2.13 -0.62
C ALA A 89 9.43 -0.86 -1.16
N LEU A 90 9.38 -0.62 -2.47
CA LEU A 90 9.93 0.58 -3.11
C LEU A 90 9.25 1.85 -2.59
N PHE A 91 7.92 1.85 -2.52
CA PHE A 91 7.16 2.99 -1.99
C PHE A 91 7.55 3.31 -0.54
N ALA A 92 7.57 2.30 0.33
CA ALA A 92 7.92 2.47 1.74
C ALA A 92 9.35 3.00 1.91
N GLU A 93 10.33 2.42 1.20
CA GLU A 93 11.72 2.87 1.26
C GLU A 93 11.91 4.30 0.74
N MET A 94 11.29 4.63 -0.41
CA MET A 94 11.37 5.98 -0.98
C MET A 94 10.76 7.02 -0.05
N THR A 95 9.58 6.74 0.49
CA THR A 95 8.89 7.65 1.41
C THR A 95 9.72 7.89 2.67
N HIS A 96 10.25 6.84 3.29
CA HIS A 96 11.11 6.97 4.47
C HIS A 96 12.45 7.69 4.16
N ALA A 97 13.07 7.39 3.02
CA ALA A 97 14.31 8.05 2.61
C ALA A 97 14.08 9.55 2.38
N LEU A 98 13.01 9.95 1.69
CA LEU A 98 12.67 11.35 1.45
C LEU A 98 12.26 12.08 2.73
N GLN A 99 11.56 11.41 3.65
CA GLN A 99 11.28 11.96 4.99
C GLN A 99 12.57 12.21 5.78
N HIS A 100 13.54 11.30 5.66
CA HIS A 100 14.84 11.49 6.31
C HIS A 100 15.61 12.67 5.70
N VAL A 101 15.66 12.76 4.38
CA VAL A 101 16.25 13.91 3.66
C VAL A 101 15.53 15.20 4.04
N GLY A 102 14.20 15.24 3.99
CA GLY A 102 13.41 16.41 4.39
C GLY A 102 13.67 16.86 5.82
N LYS A 103 13.89 15.93 6.77
CA LYS A 103 14.24 16.24 8.15
C LYS A 103 15.68 16.70 8.33
N SER A 104 16.61 16.22 7.50
CA SER A 104 18.04 16.60 7.56
C SER A 104 18.29 18.00 7.00
N LEU A 105 17.42 18.50 6.13
CA LEU A 105 17.43 19.88 5.69
C LEU A 105 17.13 20.80 6.88
N ARG A 106 18.15 21.58 7.28
CA ARG A 106 18.07 22.52 8.43
C ARG A 106 17.16 23.73 8.20
N TYR A 107 16.24 23.64 7.22
CA TYR A 107 15.27 24.69 6.94
C TYR A 107 14.12 24.69 7.94
N SER A 108 13.50 25.86 8.07
CA SER A 108 12.26 26.02 8.84
C SER A 108 11.22 24.97 8.45
N THR A 109 10.41 24.54 9.41
CA THR A 109 9.31 23.60 9.23
C THR A 109 8.36 24.02 8.09
N TYR A 110 8.23 25.33 7.84
CA TYR A 110 7.38 25.88 6.78
C TYR A 110 8.03 25.82 5.38
N LEU A 111 9.35 25.92 5.28
CA LEU A 111 10.05 25.89 3.98
C LEU A 111 10.09 24.50 3.35
N ARG A 112 10.05 23.44 4.14
CA ARG A 112 10.06 22.07 3.61
C ARG A 112 8.88 21.76 2.69
N PRO A 113 7.62 22.00 3.10
CA PRO A 113 6.49 21.82 2.20
C PRO A 113 6.54 22.74 0.97
N MET A 114 7.04 23.95 1.11
CA MET A 114 7.19 24.87 -0.05
C MET A 114 8.15 24.30 -1.09
N ILE A 115 9.31 23.76 -0.66
CA ILE A 115 10.26 23.11 -1.56
C ILE A 115 9.62 21.87 -2.21
N GLY A 116 8.96 21.02 -1.40
CA GLY A 116 8.25 19.84 -1.90
C GLY A 116 7.16 20.21 -2.90
N GLY A 117 6.38 21.24 -2.63
CA GLY A 117 5.36 21.78 -3.55
C GLY A 117 5.96 22.26 -4.87
N ALA A 118 7.05 23.01 -4.82
CA ALA A 118 7.76 23.47 -6.03
C ALA A 118 8.26 22.28 -6.87
N ILE A 119 8.80 21.23 -6.24
CA ILE A 119 9.22 20.00 -6.93
C ILE A 119 8.02 19.30 -7.57
N VAL A 120 6.88 19.17 -6.87
CA VAL A 120 5.67 18.54 -7.42
C VAL A 120 5.12 19.34 -8.60
N ILE A 121 5.11 20.69 -8.53
CA ILE A 121 4.73 21.55 -9.65
C ILE A 121 5.63 21.32 -10.87
N ALA A 122 6.97 21.31 -10.65
CA ALA A 122 7.92 21.06 -11.73
C ALA A 122 7.71 19.68 -12.37
N LEU A 123 7.50 18.63 -11.56
CA LEU A 123 7.21 17.29 -12.05
C LEU A 123 5.87 17.22 -12.81
N THR A 124 4.85 17.95 -12.36
CA THR A 124 3.56 18.03 -13.05
C THR A 124 3.72 18.68 -14.44
N LEU A 125 4.52 19.74 -14.54
CA LEU A 125 4.80 20.40 -15.81
C LEU A 125 5.60 19.46 -16.75
N ILE A 126 6.59 18.73 -16.23
CA ILE A 126 7.37 17.75 -17.00
C ILE A 126 6.49 16.59 -17.47
N ALA A 127 5.61 16.09 -16.60
CA ALA A 127 4.68 15.00 -16.94
C ALA A 127 3.58 15.44 -17.93
N GLY A 128 3.35 16.74 -18.09
CA GLY A 128 2.31 17.30 -18.97
C GLY A 128 0.88 16.97 -18.54
N SER A 129 0.69 16.46 -17.32
CA SER A 129 -0.62 16.02 -16.83
C SER A 129 -0.73 16.15 -15.31
N GLN A 130 -1.92 16.51 -14.84
CA GLN A 130 -2.24 16.59 -13.41
C GLN A 130 -2.77 15.28 -12.82
N ILE A 131 -2.95 14.22 -13.63
CA ILE A 131 -3.57 12.96 -13.24
C ILE A 131 -2.80 12.23 -12.12
N TYR A 132 -1.51 12.53 -11.97
CA TYR A 132 -0.63 11.96 -10.93
C TYR A 132 -0.77 12.68 -9.58
N ASN A 133 -1.40 13.85 -9.54
CA ASN A 133 -1.61 14.62 -8.31
C ASN A 133 -2.73 14.02 -7.46
N GLY A 134 -2.74 14.36 -6.17
CA GLY A 134 -3.78 13.94 -5.23
C GLY A 134 -3.90 12.42 -5.07
N LEU A 135 -5.11 11.92 -4.88
CA LEU A 135 -5.40 10.52 -4.58
C LEU A 135 -5.18 9.57 -5.77
N GLY A 136 -5.39 10.05 -7.00
CA GLY A 136 -5.26 9.25 -8.22
C GLY A 136 -6.48 8.40 -8.54
N LEU A 137 -7.68 8.84 -8.14
CA LEU A 137 -8.94 8.09 -8.38
C LEU A 137 -9.18 7.83 -9.86
N GLU A 138 -8.95 8.83 -10.71
CA GLU A 138 -9.07 8.68 -12.17
C GLU A 138 -8.11 7.62 -12.74
N LEU A 139 -6.89 7.50 -12.19
CA LEU A 139 -5.94 6.46 -12.58
C LEU A 139 -6.42 5.08 -12.13
N ILE A 140 -7.04 4.98 -10.96
CA ILE A 140 -7.64 3.75 -10.48
C ILE A 140 -8.75 3.31 -11.44
N GLU A 141 -9.72 4.17 -11.73
CA GLU A 141 -10.83 3.87 -12.65
C GLU A 141 -10.35 3.42 -14.03
N LYS A 142 -9.40 4.15 -14.61
CA LYS A 142 -8.78 3.80 -15.90
C LYS A 142 -8.04 2.46 -15.88
N SER A 143 -7.60 1.98 -14.71
CA SER A 143 -6.87 0.72 -14.59
C SER A 143 -7.76 -0.51 -14.74
N PHE A 144 -9.08 -0.36 -14.54
CA PHE A 144 -10.06 -1.43 -14.70
C PHE A 144 -10.58 -1.61 -16.13
N SER A 145 -10.14 -0.78 -17.07
CA SER A 145 -10.61 -0.79 -18.45
C SER A 145 -9.47 -0.85 -19.46
N LEU A 146 -9.80 -1.19 -20.69
CA LEU A 146 -8.89 -1.10 -21.82
C LEU A 146 -8.82 0.35 -22.35
N PRO A 147 -7.66 0.81 -22.84
CA PRO A 147 -6.40 0.08 -22.90
C PRO A 147 -5.70 -0.04 -21.54
N ALA A 148 -4.92 -1.11 -21.35
CA ALA A 148 -4.12 -1.31 -20.13
C ALA A 148 -3.16 -0.12 -19.89
N GLN A 149 -2.88 0.15 -18.61
CA GLN A 149 -2.02 1.25 -18.21
C GLN A 149 -0.56 1.04 -18.64
N SER A 150 0.15 2.14 -18.94
CA SER A 150 1.58 2.08 -19.19
C SER A 150 2.35 1.73 -17.92
N PRO A 151 3.45 0.93 -18.00
CA PRO A 151 4.29 0.60 -16.85
C PRO A 151 4.93 1.80 -16.14
N SER A 152 5.05 2.94 -16.81
CA SER A 152 5.58 4.16 -16.20
C SER A 152 4.63 4.78 -15.17
N VAL A 153 3.33 4.55 -15.30
CA VAL A 153 2.29 5.24 -14.50
C VAL A 153 2.44 4.96 -13.01
N PHE A 154 2.61 3.70 -12.60
CA PHE A 154 2.77 3.36 -11.18
C PHE A 154 4.07 3.95 -10.60
N LEU A 155 5.17 3.97 -11.37
CA LEU A 155 6.45 4.55 -10.92
C LEU A 155 6.34 6.06 -10.72
N ILE A 156 5.73 6.77 -11.66
CA ILE A 156 5.48 8.20 -11.56
C ILE A 156 4.62 8.48 -10.31
N LYS A 157 3.56 7.69 -10.10
CA LYS A 157 2.71 7.84 -8.92
C LYS A 157 3.48 7.63 -7.61
N ILE A 158 4.38 6.64 -7.55
CA ILE A 158 5.27 6.43 -6.39
C ILE A 158 6.10 7.69 -6.13
N ILE A 159 6.74 8.25 -7.17
CA ILE A 159 7.61 9.42 -7.06
C ILE A 159 6.81 10.63 -6.54
N PHE A 160 5.67 10.95 -7.15
CA PHE A 160 4.84 12.08 -6.74
C PHE A 160 4.40 11.99 -5.29
N THR A 161 3.91 10.81 -4.88
CA THR A 161 3.43 10.59 -3.52
C THR A 161 4.57 10.61 -2.51
N ALA A 162 5.68 9.94 -2.80
CA ALA A 162 6.82 9.89 -1.91
C ALA A 162 7.46 11.27 -1.69
N ILE A 163 7.53 12.13 -2.71
CA ILE A 163 7.99 13.51 -2.59
C ILE A 163 7.01 14.33 -1.75
N THR A 164 5.73 14.26 -2.04
CA THR A 164 4.69 14.97 -1.28
C THR A 164 4.78 14.67 0.22
N LEU A 165 4.78 13.39 0.58
CA LEU A 165 4.85 12.95 1.98
C LEU A 165 6.23 13.19 2.59
N GLY A 166 7.29 12.99 1.82
CA GLY A 166 8.68 13.14 2.26
C GLY A 166 9.03 14.57 2.68
N PHE A 167 8.51 15.55 1.97
CA PHE A 167 8.73 16.96 2.29
C PHE A 167 7.75 17.54 3.32
N GLY A 168 6.88 16.70 3.92
CA GLY A 168 6.12 17.04 5.10
C GLY A 168 4.69 17.50 4.86
N PHE A 169 4.16 17.33 3.65
CA PHE A 169 2.72 17.46 3.44
C PHE A 169 1.99 16.37 4.23
N LYS A 170 0.93 16.76 4.91
CA LYS A 170 0.05 15.82 5.61
C LYS A 170 -0.97 15.25 4.62
N GLY A 171 -1.03 13.93 4.53
CA GLY A 171 -1.97 13.24 3.63
C GLY A 171 -2.02 11.74 3.91
N GLY A 172 -3.02 11.07 3.31
CA GLY A 172 -3.17 9.63 3.38
C GLY A 172 -2.22 8.92 2.41
N GLU A 173 -1.69 7.78 2.83
CA GLU A 173 -0.81 6.93 2.02
C GLU A 173 -1.58 5.78 1.37
N VAL A 174 -2.79 5.46 1.86
CA VAL A 174 -3.56 4.27 1.50
C VAL A 174 -4.08 4.36 0.06
N THR A 175 -4.85 5.40 -0.28
CA THR A 175 -5.41 5.55 -1.64
C THR A 175 -4.33 5.66 -2.73
N PRO A 176 -3.22 6.38 -2.54
CA PRO A 176 -2.08 6.31 -3.46
C PRO A 176 -1.52 4.90 -3.65
N LEU A 177 -1.48 4.05 -2.60
CA LEU A 177 -1.05 2.65 -2.72
C LEU A 177 -2.04 1.81 -3.54
N PHE A 178 -3.34 2.05 -3.39
CA PHE A 178 -4.35 1.45 -4.26
C PHE A 178 -4.14 1.83 -5.72
N CYS A 179 -3.86 3.10 -5.98
CA CYS A 179 -3.57 3.60 -7.33
C CYS A 179 -2.30 2.94 -7.91
N ILE A 180 -1.22 2.87 -7.13
CA ILE A 180 0.03 2.22 -7.55
C ILE A 180 -0.23 0.75 -7.88
N GLY A 181 -1.00 0.05 -7.03
CA GLY A 181 -1.32 -1.35 -7.22
C GLY A 181 -2.19 -1.59 -8.44
N ALA A 182 -3.28 -0.84 -8.59
CA ALA A 182 -4.19 -0.97 -9.72
C ALA A 182 -3.49 -0.70 -11.05
N THR A 183 -2.69 0.38 -11.12
CA THR A 183 -1.95 0.74 -12.35
C THR A 183 -0.86 -0.28 -12.69
N LEU A 184 -0.15 -0.82 -11.69
CA LEU A 184 0.85 -1.89 -11.92
C LEU A 184 0.17 -3.18 -12.37
N GLY A 185 -0.96 -3.55 -11.76
CA GLY A 185 -1.74 -4.72 -12.16
C GLY A 185 -2.26 -4.61 -13.59
N SER A 186 -2.85 -3.46 -13.94
CA SER A 186 -3.30 -3.17 -15.31
C SER A 186 -2.16 -3.23 -16.32
N ALA A 187 -0.98 -2.66 -16.00
CA ALA A 187 0.20 -2.73 -16.84
C ALA A 187 0.67 -4.18 -17.05
N PHE A 188 0.67 -5.00 -16.01
CA PHE A 188 1.02 -6.43 -16.12
C PHE A 188 0.05 -7.18 -17.04
N ALA A 189 -1.25 -6.89 -16.92
CA ALA A 189 -2.26 -7.47 -17.80
C ALA A 189 -2.02 -7.14 -19.27
N GLY A 190 -1.60 -5.91 -19.58
CA GLY A 190 -1.23 -5.50 -20.93
C GLY A 190 -0.05 -6.29 -21.51
N PHE A 191 0.95 -6.64 -20.69
CA PHE A 191 2.07 -7.49 -21.14
C PHE A 191 1.69 -8.96 -21.37
N THR A 192 0.73 -9.44 -20.59
CA THR A 192 0.33 -10.85 -20.62
C THR A 192 -0.92 -11.12 -21.47
N ASN A 193 -1.48 -10.08 -22.11
CA ASN A 193 -2.75 -10.10 -22.82
C ASN A 193 -3.89 -10.70 -21.99
N GLN A 194 -3.91 -10.37 -20.70
CA GLN A 194 -4.92 -10.77 -19.74
C GLN A 194 -5.90 -9.61 -19.48
N ASP A 195 -6.96 -9.88 -18.73
CA ASP A 195 -7.94 -8.86 -18.38
C ASP A 195 -7.36 -7.83 -17.39
N PRO A 196 -7.30 -6.52 -17.75
CA PRO A 196 -6.81 -5.47 -16.86
C PRO A 196 -7.60 -5.37 -15.56
N ALA A 197 -8.92 -5.59 -15.57
CA ALA A 197 -9.75 -5.45 -14.40
C ALA A 197 -9.40 -6.48 -13.32
N LEU A 198 -9.09 -7.73 -13.71
CA LEU A 198 -8.61 -8.75 -12.77
C LEU A 198 -7.34 -8.29 -12.06
N TYR A 199 -6.31 -7.97 -12.82
CA TYR A 199 -5.00 -7.65 -12.23
C TYR A 199 -4.97 -6.29 -11.54
N ALA A 200 -5.79 -5.33 -11.98
CA ALA A 200 -5.99 -4.07 -11.27
C ALA A 200 -6.63 -4.30 -9.89
N ALA A 201 -7.67 -5.15 -9.80
CA ALA A 201 -8.28 -5.52 -8.53
C ALA A 201 -7.29 -6.21 -7.59
N LEU A 202 -6.49 -7.16 -8.10
CA LEU A 202 -5.44 -7.82 -7.32
C LEU A 202 -4.41 -6.81 -6.80
N GLY A 203 -3.90 -5.94 -7.69
CA GLY A 203 -2.90 -4.94 -7.35
C GLY A 203 -3.40 -3.91 -6.35
N PHE A 204 -4.65 -3.45 -6.50
CA PHE A 204 -5.30 -2.50 -5.62
C PHE A 204 -5.13 -2.89 -4.14
N VAL A 205 -5.42 -4.12 -3.78
CA VAL A 205 -5.32 -4.60 -2.40
C VAL A 205 -3.94 -5.15 -2.04
N ALA A 206 -3.25 -5.83 -2.97
CA ALA A 206 -2.01 -6.53 -2.67
C ALA A 206 -0.82 -5.59 -2.42
N VAL A 207 -0.71 -4.47 -3.14
CA VAL A 207 0.35 -3.47 -2.86
C VAL A 207 0.15 -2.87 -1.48
N PHE A 208 -1.08 -2.59 -1.09
CA PHE A 208 -1.38 -2.10 0.25
C PHE A 208 -1.14 -3.19 1.31
N ALA A 209 -1.49 -4.46 1.05
CA ALA A 209 -1.20 -5.58 1.94
C ALA A 209 0.29 -5.70 2.28
N GLY A 210 1.15 -5.55 1.26
CA GLY A 210 2.61 -5.55 1.44
C GLY A 210 3.12 -4.32 2.19
N ALA A 211 2.57 -3.13 1.92
CA ALA A 211 3.01 -1.87 2.51
C ALA A 211 2.49 -1.67 3.95
N ALA A 212 1.27 -2.12 4.26
CA ALA A 212 0.66 -2.02 5.58
C ALA A 212 0.95 -3.24 6.47
N ASN A 213 1.45 -4.33 5.90
CA ASN A 213 1.63 -5.63 6.58
C ASN A 213 0.31 -6.23 7.11
N THR A 214 -0.77 -6.10 6.32
CA THR A 214 -2.13 -6.52 6.69
C THR A 214 -2.77 -7.39 5.60
N PRO A 215 -2.24 -8.60 5.33
CA PRO A 215 -2.72 -9.43 4.24
C PRO A 215 -4.16 -9.92 4.41
N LEU A 216 -4.62 -10.19 5.63
CA LEU A 216 -5.99 -10.67 5.87
C LEU A 216 -7.01 -9.55 5.68
N ALA A 217 -6.76 -8.37 6.26
CA ALA A 217 -7.63 -7.22 6.09
C ALA A 217 -7.77 -6.83 4.61
N CYS A 218 -6.66 -6.82 3.87
CA CYS A 218 -6.65 -6.50 2.44
C CYS A 218 -7.35 -7.58 1.59
N THR A 219 -7.24 -8.85 1.96
CA THR A 219 -7.99 -9.93 1.31
C THR A 219 -9.50 -9.73 1.48
N ILE A 220 -9.95 -9.46 2.71
CA ILE A 220 -11.38 -9.21 2.99
C ILE A 220 -11.84 -7.93 2.28
N MET A 221 -11.02 -6.87 2.27
CA MET A 221 -11.31 -5.64 1.53
C MET A 221 -11.54 -5.91 0.04
N GLY A 222 -10.69 -6.73 -0.56
CA GLY A 222 -10.85 -7.09 -1.97
C GLY A 222 -12.13 -7.90 -2.22
N ILE A 223 -12.53 -8.75 -1.30
CA ILE A 223 -13.80 -9.50 -1.38
C ILE A 223 -15.01 -8.56 -1.25
N GLU A 224 -14.96 -7.58 -0.34
CA GLU A 224 -16.03 -6.61 -0.16
C GLU A 224 -16.16 -5.64 -1.35
N LEU A 225 -15.03 -5.25 -1.98
CA LEU A 225 -15.03 -4.31 -3.10
C LEU A 225 -15.30 -4.96 -4.45
N PHE A 226 -14.74 -6.14 -4.70
CA PHE A 226 -14.70 -6.75 -6.04
C PHE A 226 -15.50 -8.05 -6.15
N GLY A 227 -16.00 -8.55 -5.02
CA GLY A 227 -16.81 -9.75 -4.97
C GLY A 227 -16.06 -11.03 -4.57
N SER A 228 -16.82 -12.01 -4.04
CA SER A 228 -16.28 -13.25 -3.50
C SER A 228 -15.68 -14.19 -4.56
N HIS A 229 -16.04 -14.05 -5.84
CA HIS A 229 -15.48 -14.84 -6.92
C HIS A 229 -13.97 -14.62 -7.11
N LEU A 230 -13.45 -13.44 -6.70
CA LEU A 230 -12.02 -13.10 -6.72
C LEU A 230 -11.28 -13.46 -5.42
N ALA A 231 -11.95 -14.07 -4.43
CA ALA A 231 -11.37 -14.31 -3.09
C ALA A 231 -10.03 -15.06 -3.15
N VAL A 232 -9.95 -16.14 -3.95
CA VAL A 232 -8.72 -16.96 -4.02
C VAL A 232 -7.54 -16.20 -4.65
N PRO A 233 -7.64 -15.60 -5.85
CA PRO A 233 -6.53 -14.86 -6.42
C PRO A 233 -6.14 -13.62 -5.60
N ILE A 234 -7.11 -12.93 -4.97
CA ILE A 234 -6.83 -11.81 -4.06
C ILE A 234 -6.02 -12.29 -2.85
N ALA A 235 -6.45 -13.37 -2.18
CA ALA A 235 -5.73 -13.93 -1.04
C ALA A 235 -4.29 -14.30 -1.42
N MET A 236 -4.12 -14.98 -2.57
CA MET A 236 -2.80 -15.35 -3.07
C MET A 236 -1.92 -14.12 -3.30
N ALA A 237 -2.41 -13.11 -4.01
CA ALA A 237 -1.66 -11.89 -4.30
C ALA A 237 -1.29 -11.12 -3.03
N CYS A 238 -2.23 -10.97 -2.07
CA CYS A 238 -1.99 -10.30 -0.79
C CYS A 238 -0.95 -11.03 0.07
N VAL A 239 -1.04 -12.37 0.16
CA VAL A 239 -0.09 -13.17 0.96
C VAL A 239 1.30 -13.13 0.33
N VAL A 240 1.41 -13.29 -0.99
CA VAL A 240 2.70 -13.19 -1.70
C VAL A 240 3.31 -11.81 -1.53
N ALA A 241 2.54 -10.75 -1.71
CA ALA A 241 2.99 -9.38 -1.51
C ALA A 241 3.45 -9.13 -0.06
N TYR A 242 2.72 -9.62 0.93
CA TYR A 242 3.08 -9.52 2.33
C TYR A 242 4.41 -10.23 2.65
N ILE A 243 4.58 -11.48 2.20
CA ILE A 243 5.78 -12.27 2.50
C ILE A 243 7.01 -11.64 1.84
N LEU A 244 6.92 -11.33 0.55
CA LEU A 244 8.07 -10.88 -0.25
C LEU A 244 8.42 -9.40 -0.03
N SER A 245 7.51 -8.56 0.50
CA SER A 245 7.86 -7.18 0.90
C SER A 245 8.85 -7.14 2.07
N GLY A 246 9.02 -8.25 2.79
CA GLY A 246 9.90 -8.35 3.95
C GLY A 246 9.43 -7.42 5.09
N HIS A 247 10.34 -7.07 6.01
CA HIS A 247 10.05 -6.18 7.14
C HIS A 247 10.18 -4.71 6.74
N ARG A 248 9.32 -4.30 5.79
CA ARG A 248 9.15 -2.93 5.31
C ARG A 248 7.69 -2.56 5.44
N GLY A 249 7.40 -1.26 5.58
CA GLY A 249 6.02 -0.81 5.66
C GLY A 249 5.93 0.69 5.87
N ILE A 250 4.73 1.23 5.66
CA ILE A 250 4.42 2.65 5.80
C ILE A 250 4.25 3.06 7.27
N TYR A 251 3.83 2.14 8.12
CA TYR A 251 3.59 2.40 9.55
C TYR A 251 4.85 2.15 10.37
N SER A 252 5.68 3.16 10.50
CA SER A 252 6.98 3.07 11.18
C SER A 252 6.92 2.63 12.66
N SER A 253 5.79 2.85 13.33
CA SER A 253 5.52 2.44 14.72
C SER A 253 5.00 1.01 14.86
N GLN A 254 4.72 0.31 13.77
CA GLN A 254 4.22 -1.07 13.78
C GLN A 254 5.26 -1.99 14.45
N ARG A 255 4.82 -2.82 15.40
CA ARG A 255 5.67 -3.77 16.12
C ARG A 255 5.83 -5.06 15.32
N ILE A 256 6.91 -5.79 15.59
CA ILE A 256 7.15 -7.11 15.02
C ILE A 256 7.09 -8.12 16.16
N ASP A 257 5.93 -8.73 16.34
CA ASP A 257 5.74 -9.77 17.36
C ASP A 257 6.24 -11.13 16.83
N GLN A 258 6.00 -11.42 15.55
CA GLN A 258 6.56 -12.58 14.87
C GLN A 258 7.15 -12.17 13.51
N PRO A 259 8.39 -12.58 13.21
CA PRO A 259 9.00 -12.26 11.94
C PRO A 259 8.31 -13.01 10.79
N LYS A 260 8.23 -12.38 9.63
CA LYS A 260 7.69 -12.99 8.39
C LYS A 260 8.53 -14.16 7.88
N SER A 261 9.76 -14.27 8.31
CA SER A 261 10.69 -15.35 7.93
C SER A 261 11.41 -15.89 9.15
N TYR A 262 11.53 -17.21 9.24
CA TYR A 262 12.28 -17.89 10.30
C TYR A 262 13.78 -17.53 10.35
N ALA A 263 14.33 -17.03 9.23
CA ALA A 263 15.71 -16.56 9.17
C ALA A 263 15.93 -15.20 9.87
N SER A 264 14.86 -14.46 10.15
CA SER A 264 14.93 -13.15 10.79
C SER A 264 14.69 -13.29 12.29
N LYS A 265 15.65 -12.81 13.09
CA LYS A 265 15.51 -12.71 14.55
C LYS A 265 15.40 -11.25 14.93
N PHE A 266 14.38 -10.90 15.69
CA PHE A 266 14.16 -9.58 16.26
C PHE A 266 13.99 -9.71 17.77
N ASP A 267 14.45 -8.70 18.50
CA ASP A 267 14.22 -8.58 19.92
C ASP A 267 12.75 -8.21 20.17
N GLU A 268 12.23 -8.54 21.34
CA GLU A 268 10.90 -8.13 21.79
C GLU A 268 10.77 -6.59 21.66
N ASP A 269 9.60 -6.12 21.25
CA ASP A 269 9.31 -4.70 21.01
C ASP A 269 10.03 -4.03 19.83
N THR A 270 10.68 -4.79 18.94
CA THR A 270 11.27 -4.22 17.72
C THR A 270 10.18 -3.61 16.84
N THR A 271 10.38 -2.34 16.42
CA THR A 271 9.48 -1.66 15.47
C THR A 271 10.07 -1.63 14.07
N LEU A 272 9.23 -1.42 13.05
CA LEU A 272 9.70 -1.25 11.67
C LEU A 272 10.69 -0.09 11.55
N LYS A 273 10.51 0.99 12.30
CA LYS A 273 11.46 2.10 12.36
C LYS A 273 12.84 1.62 12.83
N GLY A 274 12.91 0.83 13.90
CA GLY A 274 14.17 0.27 14.41
C GLY A 274 14.88 -0.62 13.39
N VAL A 275 14.13 -1.45 12.66
CA VAL A 275 14.67 -2.27 11.57
C VAL A 275 15.24 -1.41 10.44
N TRP A 276 14.53 -0.36 10.03
CA TRP A 276 14.96 0.57 8.98
C TRP A 276 16.25 1.31 9.38
N GLU A 277 16.33 1.82 10.61
CA GLU A 277 17.50 2.52 11.13
C GLU A 277 18.71 1.59 11.22
N ARG A 278 18.55 0.36 11.72
CA ARG A 278 19.60 -0.68 11.78
C ARG A 278 20.13 -0.99 10.38
N ARG A 279 19.25 -1.19 9.40
CA ARG A 279 19.62 -1.50 8.01
C ARG A 279 20.41 -0.35 7.36
N ASN A 280 20.00 0.90 7.56
CA ASN A 280 20.70 2.06 7.04
C ASN A 280 22.07 2.26 7.69
N ARG A 281 22.21 1.98 8.99
CA ARG A 281 23.49 2.04 9.69
C ARG A 281 24.48 1.00 9.14
N ILE A 282 24.02 -0.20 8.84
CA ILE A 282 24.86 -1.25 8.23
C ILE A 282 25.29 -0.81 6.82
N ARG A 283 24.36 -0.31 6.02
CA ARG A 283 24.64 0.17 4.66
C ARG A 283 25.65 1.33 4.64
N SER A 284 25.52 2.30 5.53
CA SER A 284 26.45 3.43 5.61
C SER A 284 27.86 3.00 6.02
N ARG A 285 27.99 2.04 6.96
CA ARG A 285 29.29 1.45 7.33
C ARG A 285 29.94 0.72 6.16
N TYR A 286 29.18 -0.09 5.44
CA TYR A 286 29.68 -0.81 4.26
C TYR A 286 30.19 0.14 3.17
N LEU A 287 29.46 1.23 2.89
CA LEU A 287 29.87 2.24 1.92
C LEU A 287 31.09 3.04 2.38
N ALA A 288 31.27 3.27 3.69
CA ALA A 288 32.44 3.94 4.24
C ALA A 288 33.70 3.07 4.10
N VAL A 289 33.60 1.77 4.41
CA VAL A 289 34.72 0.82 4.22
C VAL A 289 35.13 0.76 2.75
N ARG A 290 34.18 0.62 1.82
CA ARG A 290 34.49 0.55 0.39
C ARG A 290 35.15 1.82 -0.15
N LYS A 291 34.90 2.99 0.45
CA LYS A 291 35.56 4.25 0.07
C LYS A 291 36.97 4.37 0.65
N SER A 292 37.30 3.64 1.72
CA SER A 292 38.66 3.61 2.26
C SER A 292 39.59 2.65 1.50
N ASP A 293 39.02 1.72 0.74
CA ASP A 293 39.74 0.71 -0.03
C ASP A 293 39.91 1.10 -1.52
N SER A 294 39.38 2.26 -1.92
CA SER A 294 39.53 2.88 -3.27
C SER A 294 40.33 4.14 -3.19
#